data_0b072c71d8db404e0fa5f34c2ed8a579
#
_entry.id   0b072c71d8db404e0fa5f34c2ed8a579
#
_cell.length_a   1.000
_cell.length_b   1.000
_cell.length_c   1.000
_cell.angle_alpha   90.00
_cell.angle_beta   90.00
_cell.angle_gamma   90.00
#
_symmetry.space_group_name_H-M   'P 1'
#
loop_
_entity.id
_entity.type
_entity.pdbx_description
1 polymer ?
#
loop_
_entity_poly.entity_id
_entity_poly.type
_entity_poly.pdbx_seq_one_letter_code
_entity_poly.pdbx_strand_id
1 'polypeptide(L)'
;MDEPLAALDGPRKREILPYLERLHDELEIPLVYVSHAQDEVARLADHLVLLEQGQAVASGPIGETLARLDLPLAQGEDAGVVFEGVVVGHDPHYDLLDLRLPGNDGPLLRITHPAQVIGSTLRVKVQARDVSLALTADNTSSILNRLPVRVRESRPAANPAHVLVSLDAGGNALLARITRFSADQLGLHPGQLLFAQIKSVALLG
;
A
#
# COMPACT_ATOMS: atom_id res chain seq x y z
N MET A 1 7.68 -5.90 -21.73
CA MET A 1 8.17 -4.52 -21.86
C MET A 1 9.35 -4.37 -20.91
N ASP A 2 10.45 -3.83 -21.40
CA ASP A 2 11.68 -3.67 -20.61
C ASP A 2 11.96 -2.16 -20.50
N GLU A 3 11.85 -1.62 -19.28
CA GLU A 3 12.02 -0.19 -18.92
C GLU A 3 11.29 0.80 -19.87
N PRO A 4 10.01 0.57 -20.23
CA PRO A 4 9.39 1.32 -21.35
C PRO A 4 9.21 2.82 -21.07
N LEU A 5 9.22 3.22 -19.80
CA LEU A 5 9.04 4.62 -19.41
C LEU A 5 10.33 5.27 -18.86
N ALA A 6 11.49 4.58 -18.90
CA ALA A 6 12.73 5.06 -18.26
C ALA A 6 13.21 6.42 -18.82
N ALA A 7 13.00 6.68 -20.11
CA ALA A 7 13.42 7.90 -20.77
C ALA A 7 12.45 9.09 -20.60
N LEU A 8 11.32 8.90 -19.90
CA LEU A 8 10.28 9.91 -19.75
C LEU A 8 10.40 10.66 -18.43
N ASP A 9 10.06 11.96 -18.48
CA ASP A 9 9.89 12.78 -17.29
C ASP A 9 8.59 12.46 -16.53
N GLY A 10 8.47 12.90 -15.29
CA GLY A 10 7.31 12.63 -14.45
C GLY A 10 5.96 13.06 -15.04
N PRO A 11 5.82 14.24 -15.67
CA PRO A 11 4.59 14.64 -16.36
C PRO A 11 4.17 13.65 -17.46
N ARG A 12 5.10 13.28 -18.34
CA ARG A 12 4.83 12.34 -19.44
C ARG A 12 4.52 10.94 -18.97
N LYS A 13 5.21 10.47 -17.90
CA LYS A 13 4.85 9.20 -17.27
C LYS A 13 3.39 9.18 -16.80
N ARG A 14 2.92 10.26 -16.16
CA ARG A 14 1.52 10.38 -15.70
C ARG A 14 0.51 10.40 -16.85
N GLU A 15 0.89 10.86 -18.03
CA GLU A 15 0.03 10.82 -19.22
C GLU A 15 -0.07 9.41 -19.81
N ILE A 16 1.01 8.63 -19.78
CA ILE A 16 1.07 7.31 -20.45
C ILE A 16 0.60 6.17 -19.53
N LEU A 17 0.89 6.24 -18.23
CA LEU A 17 0.52 5.17 -17.29
C LEU A 17 -0.96 4.77 -17.35
N PRO A 18 -1.94 5.69 -17.44
CA PRO A 18 -3.35 5.31 -17.56
C PRO A 18 -3.68 4.48 -18.81
N TYR A 19 -2.93 4.65 -19.90
CA TYR A 19 -3.12 3.83 -21.09
C TYR A 19 -2.58 2.41 -20.90
N LEU A 20 -1.48 2.26 -20.14
CA LEU A 20 -0.94 0.94 -19.78
C LEU A 20 -1.85 0.22 -18.79
N GLU A 21 -2.43 0.94 -17.84
CA GLU A 21 -3.43 0.42 -16.90
C GLU A 21 -4.65 -0.10 -17.67
N ARG A 22 -5.21 0.71 -18.59
CA ARG A 22 -6.32 0.27 -19.43
C ARG A 22 -5.96 -0.92 -20.31
N LEU A 23 -4.75 -0.94 -20.86
CA LEU A 23 -4.25 -2.08 -21.63
C LEU A 23 -4.22 -3.36 -20.80
N HIS A 24 -3.78 -3.25 -19.53
CA HIS A 24 -3.76 -4.36 -18.59
C HIS A 24 -5.19 -4.84 -18.25
N ASP A 25 -6.12 -3.91 -18.00
CA ASP A 25 -7.48 -4.23 -17.57
C ASP A 25 -8.37 -4.74 -18.70
N GLU A 26 -8.19 -4.21 -19.95
CA GLU A 26 -9.02 -4.55 -21.10
C GLU A 26 -8.52 -5.78 -21.87
N LEU A 27 -7.22 -6.07 -21.81
CA LEU A 27 -6.63 -7.20 -22.51
C LEU A 27 -6.35 -8.36 -21.54
N GLU A 28 -7.02 -9.48 -21.74
CA GLU A 28 -6.72 -10.73 -21.00
C GLU A 28 -5.39 -11.37 -21.45
N ILE A 29 -4.34 -10.55 -21.62
CA ILE A 29 -3.02 -10.99 -22.09
C ILE A 29 -2.00 -10.81 -20.96
N PRO A 30 -1.22 -11.84 -20.59
CA PRO A 30 -0.17 -11.69 -19.60
C PRO A 30 0.85 -10.63 -20.02
N LEU A 31 1.05 -9.62 -19.19
CA LEU A 31 2.00 -8.54 -19.41
C LEU A 31 3.22 -8.75 -18.49
N VAL A 32 4.41 -8.89 -19.09
CA VAL A 32 5.67 -8.83 -18.34
C VAL A 32 6.23 -7.42 -18.46
N TYR A 33 6.30 -6.73 -17.30
CA TYR A 33 6.77 -5.36 -17.19
C TYR A 33 8.04 -5.31 -16.31
N VAL A 34 9.15 -4.89 -16.88
CA VAL A 34 10.42 -4.75 -16.16
C VAL A 34 10.64 -3.26 -15.88
N SER A 35 10.79 -2.90 -14.62
CA SER A 35 11.06 -1.52 -14.18
C SER A 35 11.73 -1.51 -12.81
N HIS A 36 12.56 -0.49 -12.55
CA HIS A 36 13.07 -0.19 -11.21
C HIS A 36 12.25 0.90 -10.50
N ALA A 37 11.24 1.46 -11.17
CA ALA A 37 10.36 2.48 -10.61
C ALA A 37 9.21 1.84 -9.82
N GLN A 38 9.28 1.89 -8.49
CA GLN A 38 8.28 1.26 -7.61
C GLN A 38 6.84 1.76 -7.86
N ASP A 39 6.69 3.03 -8.26
CA ASP A 39 5.36 3.60 -8.54
C ASP A 39 4.72 3.03 -9.81
N GLU A 40 5.53 2.76 -10.85
CA GLU A 40 5.06 2.09 -12.07
C GLU A 40 4.63 0.66 -11.77
N VAL A 41 5.47 -0.07 -11.03
CA VAL A 41 5.19 -1.45 -10.62
C VAL A 41 3.94 -1.50 -9.72
N ALA A 42 3.80 -0.57 -8.78
CA ALA A 42 2.64 -0.48 -7.89
C ALA A 42 1.32 -0.28 -8.65
N ARG A 43 1.37 0.42 -9.79
CA ARG A 43 0.20 0.68 -10.64
C ARG A 43 -0.19 -0.51 -11.51
N LEU A 44 0.80 -1.18 -12.10
CA LEU A 44 0.58 -2.12 -13.20
C LEU A 44 0.66 -3.60 -12.81
N ALA A 45 1.40 -3.94 -11.75
CA ALA A 45 1.68 -5.35 -11.47
C ALA A 45 0.64 -5.96 -10.50
N ASP A 46 0.20 -7.18 -10.78
CA ASP A 46 -0.54 -8.04 -9.84
C ASP A 46 0.43 -8.97 -9.11
N HIS A 47 1.47 -9.38 -9.81
CA HIS A 47 2.51 -10.27 -9.30
C HIS A 47 3.88 -9.64 -9.47
N LEU A 48 4.70 -9.68 -8.42
CA LEU A 48 6.03 -9.11 -8.41
C LEU A 48 7.08 -10.22 -8.36
N VAL A 49 8.08 -10.12 -9.25
CA VAL A 49 9.32 -10.89 -9.17
C VAL A 49 10.47 -9.91 -8.93
N LEU A 50 11.07 -9.98 -7.76
CA LEU A 50 12.24 -9.16 -7.42
C LEU A 50 13.52 -9.86 -7.83
N LEU A 51 14.30 -9.16 -8.65
CA LEU A 51 15.61 -9.65 -9.12
C LEU A 51 16.74 -8.90 -8.40
N GLU A 52 17.71 -9.66 -7.93
CA GLU A 52 18.97 -9.12 -7.38
C GLU A 52 20.14 -9.90 -7.97
N GLN A 53 21.11 -9.21 -8.56
CA GLN A 53 22.27 -9.81 -9.23
C GLN A 53 21.91 -10.91 -10.23
N GLY A 54 20.80 -10.76 -10.95
CA GLY A 54 20.31 -11.70 -11.95
C GLY A 54 19.59 -12.93 -11.38
N GLN A 55 19.34 -12.99 -10.08
CA GLN A 55 18.60 -14.06 -9.43
C GLN A 55 17.27 -13.54 -8.85
N ALA A 56 16.23 -14.38 -8.93
CA ALA A 56 14.95 -14.07 -8.31
C ALA A 56 15.07 -14.29 -6.79
N VAL A 57 15.00 -13.20 -6.02
CA VAL A 57 15.08 -13.23 -4.54
C VAL A 57 13.70 -13.28 -3.89
N ALA A 58 12.66 -12.86 -4.61
CA ALA A 58 11.27 -12.97 -4.16
C ALA A 58 10.35 -13.07 -5.38
N SER A 59 9.21 -13.76 -5.19
CA SER A 59 8.12 -13.83 -6.16
C SER A 59 6.82 -14.02 -5.41
N GLY A 60 5.76 -13.29 -5.80
CA GLY A 60 4.44 -13.38 -5.16
C GLY A 60 3.50 -12.24 -5.54
N PRO A 61 2.24 -12.28 -5.05
CA PRO A 61 1.30 -11.18 -5.20
C PRO A 61 1.91 -9.87 -4.72
N ILE A 62 1.65 -8.77 -5.44
CA ILE A 62 2.32 -7.49 -5.18
C ILE A 62 2.08 -6.99 -3.75
N GLY A 63 0.85 -7.03 -3.25
CA GLY A 63 0.51 -6.53 -1.91
C GLY A 63 1.25 -7.27 -0.79
N GLU A 64 1.41 -8.60 -0.91
CA GLU A 64 2.16 -9.40 0.05
C GLU A 64 3.68 -9.18 -0.06
N THR A 65 4.18 -9.14 -1.31
CA THR A 65 5.63 -9.00 -1.57
C THR A 65 6.14 -7.64 -1.10
N LEU A 66 5.39 -6.55 -1.34
CA LEU A 66 5.74 -5.21 -0.87
C LEU A 66 5.74 -5.09 0.67
N ALA A 67 4.97 -5.92 1.37
CA ALA A 67 4.89 -5.91 2.83
C ALA A 67 5.99 -6.72 3.54
N ARG A 68 6.85 -7.41 2.81
CA ARG A 68 7.94 -8.23 3.35
C ARG A 68 9.09 -7.36 3.85
N LEU A 69 9.39 -7.42 5.15
CA LEU A 69 10.45 -6.64 5.78
C LEU A 69 11.86 -7.15 5.49
N ASP A 70 12.00 -8.38 4.98
CA ASP A 70 13.26 -8.98 4.57
C ASP A 70 13.73 -8.53 3.18
N LEU A 71 12.88 -7.79 2.44
CA LEU A 71 13.20 -7.31 1.10
C LEU A 71 13.64 -5.83 1.11
N PRO A 72 14.54 -5.43 0.19
CA PRO A 72 14.99 -4.06 0.06
C PRO A 72 13.85 -3.06 -0.21
N LEU A 73 12.76 -3.52 -0.83
CA LEU A 73 11.58 -2.71 -1.15
C LEU A 73 10.95 -2.02 0.07
N ALA A 74 10.93 -2.70 1.22
CA ALA A 74 10.40 -2.15 2.46
C ALA A 74 11.32 -1.08 3.09
N GLN A 75 12.59 -1.02 2.71
CA GLN A 75 13.56 -0.09 3.27
C GLN A 75 13.53 1.29 2.59
N GLY A 76 13.02 1.38 1.36
CA GLY A 76 12.95 2.61 0.57
C GLY A 76 12.07 3.69 1.21
N GLU A 77 12.31 4.96 0.87
CA GLU A 77 11.48 6.10 1.35
C GLU A 77 10.02 5.98 0.91
N ASP A 78 9.78 5.39 -0.27
CA ASP A 78 8.45 5.19 -0.85
C ASP A 78 7.86 3.80 -0.54
N ALA A 79 8.45 3.08 0.44
CA ALA A 79 7.93 1.81 0.91
C ALA A 79 6.45 1.94 1.31
N GLY A 80 5.67 0.96 0.93
CA GLY A 80 4.23 0.95 1.17
C GLY A 80 3.62 -0.31 0.60
N VAL A 81 2.33 -0.43 0.73
CA VAL A 81 1.55 -1.57 0.23
C VAL A 81 0.48 -1.09 -0.75
N VAL A 82 0.09 -1.99 -1.63
CA VAL A 82 -0.96 -1.77 -2.62
C VAL A 82 -2.15 -2.65 -2.25
N PHE A 83 -3.33 -2.08 -2.33
CA PHE A 83 -4.60 -2.78 -2.13
C PHE A 83 -5.51 -2.58 -3.34
N GLU A 84 -6.33 -3.58 -3.60
CA GLU A 84 -7.50 -3.45 -4.45
C GLU A 84 -8.72 -3.33 -3.54
N GLY A 85 -9.40 -2.19 -3.62
CA GLY A 85 -10.60 -1.92 -2.82
C GLY A 85 -11.83 -1.83 -3.70
N VAL A 86 -12.93 -2.44 -3.26
CA VAL A 86 -14.23 -2.34 -3.94
C VAL A 86 -14.97 -1.11 -3.43
N VAL A 87 -15.45 -0.26 -4.32
CA VAL A 87 -16.28 0.90 -4.00
C VAL A 87 -17.60 0.44 -3.41
N VAL A 88 -17.88 0.82 -2.17
CA VAL A 88 -19.11 0.42 -1.45
C VAL A 88 -19.99 1.61 -1.06
N GLY A 89 -19.48 2.83 -1.15
CA GLY A 89 -20.24 4.03 -0.82
C GLY A 89 -19.53 5.31 -1.23
N HIS A 90 -20.30 6.40 -1.28
CA HIS A 90 -19.80 7.76 -1.49
C HIS A 90 -20.62 8.73 -0.67
N ASP A 91 -19.94 9.61 0.06
CA ASP A 91 -20.57 10.75 0.75
C ASP A 91 -20.42 12.00 -0.14
N PRO A 92 -21.50 12.46 -0.78
CA PRO A 92 -21.43 13.59 -1.73
C PRO A 92 -21.23 14.95 -1.04
N HIS A 93 -21.44 15.03 0.28
CA HIS A 93 -21.26 16.27 1.02
C HIS A 93 -19.78 16.56 1.29
N TYR A 94 -18.99 15.52 1.48
CA TYR A 94 -17.56 15.61 1.78
C TYR A 94 -16.66 15.11 0.67
N ASP A 95 -17.20 14.62 -0.47
CA ASP A 95 -16.47 13.93 -1.53
C ASP A 95 -15.61 12.78 -0.97
N LEU A 96 -16.21 11.97 -0.11
CA LEU A 96 -15.55 10.83 0.50
C LEU A 96 -16.05 9.52 -0.10
N LEU A 97 -15.14 8.74 -0.63
CA LEU A 97 -15.38 7.43 -1.20
C LEU A 97 -15.01 6.35 -0.18
N ASP A 98 -15.91 5.39 0.04
CA ASP A 98 -15.68 4.25 0.90
C ASP A 98 -15.26 3.04 0.06
N LEU A 99 -14.07 2.53 0.33
CA LEU A 99 -13.47 1.35 -0.30
C LEU A 99 -13.42 0.20 0.71
N ARG A 100 -13.96 -0.94 0.35
CA ARG A 100 -13.82 -2.17 1.13
C ARG A 100 -12.62 -2.97 0.62
N LEU A 101 -11.67 -3.22 1.51
CA LEU A 101 -10.51 -4.07 1.21
C LEU A 101 -10.90 -5.54 1.13
N PRO A 102 -10.08 -6.41 0.50
CA PRO A 102 -10.35 -7.84 0.41
C PRO A 102 -10.56 -8.51 1.76
N GLY A 103 -11.32 -9.61 1.76
CA GLY A 103 -11.60 -10.43 2.94
C GLY A 103 -13.07 -10.46 3.33
N ASN A 104 -13.45 -11.47 4.14
CA ASN A 104 -14.75 -11.50 4.77
C ASN A 104 -14.85 -10.36 5.78
N ASP A 105 -15.75 -9.40 5.55
CA ASP A 105 -15.83 -8.15 6.31
C ASP A 105 -14.52 -7.34 6.30
N GLY A 106 -13.87 -7.29 5.13
CA GLY A 106 -12.63 -6.53 4.95
C GLY A 106 -12.75 -5.08 5.44
N PRO A 107 -11.68 -4.50 6.00
CA PRO A 107 -11.74 -3.17 6.56
C PRO A 107 -12.09 -2.11 5.51
N LEU A 108 -12.73 -1.03 5.95
CA LEU A 108 -13.05 0.11 5.10
C LEU A 108 -11.93 1.13 5.12
N LEU A 109 -11.55 1.58 3.92
CA LEU A 109 -10.75 2.77 3.71
C LEU A 109 -11.64 3.88 3.15
N ARG A 110 -11.52 5.07 3.70
CA ARG A 110 -12.19 6.28 3.23
C ARG A 110 -11.18 7.21 2.61
N ILE A 111 -11.42 7.61 1.36
CA ILE A 111 -10.53 8.49 0.61
C ILE A 111 -11.31 9.69 0.06
N THR A 112 -10.65 10.83 -0.09
CA THR A 112 -11.24 11.99 -0.77
C THR A 112 -11.17 11.73 -2.27
N HIS A 113 -12.32 11.51 -2.89
CA HIS A 113 -12.44 11.26 -4.32
C HIS A 113 -13.88 11.49 -4.79
N PRO A 114 -14.09 12.03 -6.01
CA PRO A 114 -15.42 12.08 -6.63
C PRO A 114 -16.07 10.70 -6.72
N ALA A 115 -17.40 10.70 -6.85
CA ALA A 115 -18.17 9.47 -6.96
C ALA A 115 -17.63 8.53 -8.04
N GLN A 116 -17.59 7.26 -7.70
CA GLN A 116 -17.25 6.15 -8.59
C GLN A 116 -18.40 5.15 -8.63
N VAL A 117 -18.39 4.26 -9.62
CA VAL A 117 -19.43 3.24 -9.75
C VAL A 117 -19.35 2.29 -8.55
N ILE A 118 -20.45 2.12 -7.83
CA ILE A 118 -20.54 1.14 -6.74
C ILE A 118 -20.27 -0.26 -7.29
N GLY A 119 -19.38 -1.00 -6.64
CA GLY A 119 -18.91 -2.32 -7.06
C GLY A 119 -17.68 -2.29 -7.97
N SER A 120 -17.24 -1.13 -8.46
CA SER A 120 -15.97 -1.04 -9.20
C SER A 120 -14.78 -1.25 -8.24
N THR A 121 -13.69 -1.78 -8.77
CA THR A 121 -12.43 -1.97 -8.04
C THR A 121 -11.52 -0.79 -8.32
N LEU A 122 -10.90 -0.27 -7.26
CA LEU A 122 -9.88 0.76 -7.33
C LEU A 122 -8.61 0.28 -6.67
N ARG A 123 -7.48 0.59 -7.29
CA ARG A 123 -6.16 0.29 -6.74
C ARG A 123 -5.65 1.48 -5.94
N VAL A 124 -5.24 1.24 -4.70
CA VAL A 124 -4.76 2.27 -3.79
C VAL A 124 -3.42 1.88 -3.18
N LYS A 125 -2.58 2.88 -2.91
CA LYS A 125 -1.28 2.72 -2.23
C LYS A 125 -1.33 3.42 -0.86
N VAL A 126 -0.88 2.72 0.16
CA VAL A 126 -0.63 3.27 1.49
C VAL A 126 0.87 3.24 1.76
N GLN A 127 1.48 4.40 1.91
CA GLN A 127 2.90 4.50 2.23
C GLN A 127 3.14 4.23 3.72
N ALA A 128 4.20 3.50 4.05
CA ALA A 128 4.52 3.14 5.42
C ALA A 128 4.72 4.36 6.34
N ARG A 129 5.20 5.48 5.79
CA ARG A 129 5.37 6.75 6.51
C ARG A 129 4.05 7.45 6.86
N ASP A 130 2.97 7.12 6.16
CA ASP A 130 1.63 7.70 6.41
C ASP A 130 0.80 6.86 7.40
N VAL A 131 1.40 5.81 7.96
CA VAL A 131 0.77 4.93 8.95
C VAL A 131 1.39 5.17 10.32
N SER A 132 0.59 5.64 11.26
CA SER A 132 0.93 5.69 12.69
C SER A 132 0.19 4.58 13.45
N LEU A 133 0.70 4.25 14.64
CA LEU A 133 0.16 3.17 15.48
C LEU A 133 -0.34 3.73 16.81
N ALA A 134 -1.47 3.24 17.28
CA ALA A 134 -2.07 3.61 18.56
C ALA A 134 -2.61 2.39 19.30
N LEU A 135 -2.53 2.41 20.63
CA LEU A 135 -3.07 1.33 21.48
C LEU A 135 -4.61 1.37 21.56
N THR A 136 -5.21 2.54 21.31
CA THR A 136 -6.66 2.77 21.41
C THR A 136 -7.20 3.37 20.12
N ALA A 137 -8.49 3.11 19.85
CA ALA A 137 -9.24 3.71 18.75
C ALA A 137 -9.72 5.11 19.14
N ASP A 138 -8.82 6.05 19.43
CA ASP A 138 -9.20 7.42 19.77
C ASP A 138 -9.74 8.16 18.52
N ASN A 139 -10.90 8.82 18.69
CA ASN A 139 -11.60 9.53 17.62
C ASN A 139 -11.35 11.06 17.66
N THR A 140 -10.42 11.53 18.47
CA THR A 140 -10.16 12.98 18.67
C THR A 140 -9.15 13.56 17.68
N SER A 141 -8.85 12.86 16.57
CA SER A 141 -7.91 13.30 15.55
C SER A 141 -8.60 13.47 14.19
N SER A 142 -7.96 14.20 13.27
CA SER A 142 -8.42 14.38 11.88
C SER A 142 -8.20 13.14 10.99
N ILE A 143 -7.63 12.05 11.52
CA ILE A 143 -7.39 10.84 10.75
C ILE A 143 -8.68 10.06 10.61
N LEU A 144 -9.12 9.85 9.36
CA LEU A 144 -10.35 9.14 9.03
C LEU A 144 -10.18 7.61 9.11
N ASN A 145 -9.04 7.11 8.61
CA ASN A 145 -8.80 5.68 8.48
C ASN A 145 -8.10 5.14 9.73
N ARG A 146 -8.83 4.38 10.52
CA ARG A 146 -8.34 3.69 11.73
C ARG A 146 -8.74 2.23 11.64
N LEU A 147 -7.75 1.39 11.40
CA LEU A 147 -7.96 -0.04 11.19
C LEU A 147 -7.46 -0.81 12.41
N PRO A 148 -8.26 -1.74 12.95
CA PRO A 148 -7.73 -2.70 13.91
C PRO A 148 -6.71 -3.58 13.19
N VAL A 149 -5.53 -3.72 13.78
CA VAL A 149 -4.42 -4.46 13.19
C VAL A 149 -3.74 -5.35 14.21
N ARG A 150 -3.08 -6.40 13.72
CA ARG A 150 -2.20 -7.25 14.50
C ARG A 150 -0.76 -7.10 14.02
N VAL A 151 0.16 -6.90 14.94
CA VAL A 151 1.61 -6.90 14.62
C VAL A 151 2.02 -8.29 14.15
N ARG A 152 2.59 -8.38 12.95
CA ARG A 152 3.24 -9.61 12.42
C ARG A 152 4.69 -9.67 12.89
N GLU A 153 5.47 -8.67 12.52
CA GLU A 153 6.88 -8.51 12.90
C GLU A 153 7.30 -7.04 12.87
N SER A 154 8.42 -6.74 13.48
CA SER A 154 9.08 -5.44 13.38
C SER A 154 10.57 -5.61 13.17
N ARG A 155 11.18 -4.70 12.38
CA ARG A 155 12.62 -4.69 12.09
C ARG A 155 13.16 -3.27 12.08
N PRO A 156 14.43 -3.05 12.45
CA PRO A 156 15.08 -1.76 12.23
C PRO A 156 14.98 -1.35 10.75
N ALA A 157 14.72 -0.07 10.49
CA ALA A 157 14.81 0.49 9.15
C ALA A 157 16.27 0.79 8.79
N ALA A 158 16.54 1.11 7.50
CA ALA A 158 17.86 1.56 7.06
C ALA A 158 18.36 2.78 7.87
N ASN A 159 17.46 3.71 8.21
CA ASN A 159 17.73 4.73 9.20
C ASN A 159 17.50 4.16 10.61
N PRO A 160 18.55 4.07 11.48
CA PRO A 160 18.43 3.43 12.80
C PRO A 160 17.49 4.14 13.78
N ALA A 161 17.06 5.37 13.47
CA ALA A 161 16.06 6.08 14.26
C ALA A 161 14.63 5.58 14.01
N HIS A 162 14.43 4.72 13.01
CA HIS A 162 13.12 4.20 12.61
C HIS A 162 13.03 2.67 12.74
N VAL A 163 11.81 2.21 12.86
CA VAL A 163 11.41 0.81 12.84
C VAL A 163 10.32 0.63 11.78
N LEU A 164 10.46 -0.41 10.98
CA LEU A 164 9.43 -0.90 10.08
C LEU A 164 8.62 -1.97 10.81
N VAL A 165 7.31 -1.85 10.71
CA VAL A 165 6.37 -2.77 11.34
C VAL A 165 5.45 -3.35 10.27
N SER A 166 5.47 -4.67 10.13
CA SER A 166 4.52 -5.41 9.29
C SER A 166 3.30 -5.75 10.13
N LEU A 167 2.13 -5.45 9.59
CA LEU A 167 0.84 -5.52 10.25
C LEU A 167 -0.12 -6.37 9.43
N ASP A 168 -1.08 -6.97 10.11
CA ASP A 168 -2.23 -7.64 9.52
C ASP A 168 -3.50 -6.84 9.80
N ALA A 169 -4.14 -6.37 8.75
CA ALA A 169 -5.41 -5.63 8.80
C ALA A 169 -6.53 -6.51 8.21
N GLY A 170 -7.00 -7.50 8.98
CA GLY A 170 -8.07 -8.39 8.53
C GLY A 170 -7.70 -9.23 7.29
N GLY A 171 -6.49 -9.78 7.26
CA GLY A 171 -5.94 -10.54 6.14
C GLY A 171 -5.14 -9.69 5.14
N ASN A 172 -5.24 -8.37 5.22
CA ASN A 172 -4.49 -7.46 4.35
C ASN A 172 -3.17 -7.05 5.01
N ALA A 173 -2.06 -7.22 4.30
CA ALA A 173 -0.77 -6.80 4.81
C ALA A 173 -0.65 -5.28 4.77
N LEU A 174 -0.17 -4.66 5.84
CA LEU A 174 0.06 -3.22 5.94
C LEU A 174 1.45 -2.97 6.52
N LEU A 175 2.10 -1.89 6.10
CA LEU A 175 3.37 -1.43 6.64
C LEU A 175 3.21 -0.13 7.41
N ALA A 176 3.93 0.00 8.52
CA ALA A 176 4.14 1.26 9.21
C ALA A 176 5.64 1.53 9.37
N ARG A 177 6.04 2.79 9.20
CA ARG A 177 7.37 3.28 9.55
C ARG A 177 7.23 4.29 10.68
N ILE A 178 7.67 3.90 11.87
CA ILE A 178 7.59 4.73 13.07
C ILE A 178 8.98 4.97 13.64
N THR A 179 9.10 5.92 14.56
CA THR A 179 10.38 6.11 15.28
C THR A 179 10.64 4.94 16.21
N ARG A 180 11.91 4.63 16.45
CA ARG A 180 12.30 3.63 17.43
C ARG A 180 11.76 3.98 18.83
N PHE A 181 11.79 5.26 19.20
CA PHE A 181 11.19 5.74 20.46
C PHE A 181 9.71 5.37 20.56
N SER A 182 8.92 5.59 19.49
CA SER A 182 7.50 5.22 19.48
C SER A 182 7.30 3.70 19.60
N ALA A 183 8.13 2.92 18.92
CA ALA A 183 8.08 1.45 19.01
C ALA A 183 8.34 0.95 20.45
N ASP A 184 9.33 1.53 21.12
CA ASP A 184 9.67 1.23 22.52
C ASP A 184 8.52 1.64 23.46
N GLN A 185 7.95 2.83 23.28
CA GLN A 185 6.81 3.31 24.09
C GLN A 185 5.55 2.46 23.92
N LEU A 186 5.28 1.95 22.72
CA LEU A 186 4.14 1.07 22.44
C LEU A 186 4.39 -0.37 22.90
N GLY A 187 5.62 -0.72 23.25
CA GLY A 187 6.01 -2.07 23.65
C GLY A 187 5.70 -3.10 22.55
N LEU A 188 6.05 -2.77 21.29
CA LEU A 188 5.66 -3.58 20.14
C LEU A 188 6.21 -5.01 20.22
N HIS A 189 5.31 -5.98 20.03
CA HIS A 189 5.65 -7.39 19.94
C HIS A 189 4.72 -8.13 18.95
N PRO A 190 5.18 -9.23 18.34
CA PRO A 190 4.35 -10.03 17.46
C PRO A 190 3.06 -10.52 18.14
N GLY A 191 1.95 -10.45 17.41
CA GLY A 191 0.62 -10.83 17.88
C GLY A 191 -0.13 -9.72 18.62
N GLN A 192 0.50 -8.60 18.96
CA GLN A 192 -0.14 -7.48 19.64
C GLN A 192 -1.25 -6.87 18.77
N LEU A 193 -2.40 -6.61 19.39
CA LEU A 193 -3.51 -5.89 18.77
C LEU A 193 -3.39 -4.40 19.04
N LEU A 194 -3.53 -3.59 18.00
CA LEU A 194 -3.54 -2.13 18.06
C LEU A 194 -4.29 -1.54 16.86
N PHE A 195 -4.23 -0.24 16.71
CA PHE A 195 -4.89 0.48 15.63
C PHE A 195 -3.83 1.14 14.73
N ALA A 196 -3.93 0.87 13.43
CA ALA A 196 -3.22 1.62 12.40
C ALA A 196 -4.05 2.85 12.04
N GLN A 197 -3.44 4.02 12.15
CA GLN A 197 -4.01 5.30 11.77
C GLN A 197 -3.35 5.73 10.45
N ILE A 198 -4.13 5.71 9.36
CA ILE A 198 -3.62 6.00 8.02
C ILE A 198 -3.99 7.45 7.68
N LYS A 199 -2.97 8.30 7.55
CA LYS A 199 -3.13 9.72 7.27
C LYS A 199 -3.48 9.99 5.81
N SER A 200 -2.86 9.24 4.89
CA SER A 200 -3.00 9.45 3.46
C SER A 200 -3.09 8.12 2.72
N VAL A 201 -3.93 8.08 1.72
CA VAL A 201 -4.09 6.96 0.79
C VAL A 201 -4.01 7.54 -0.62
N ALA A 202 -3.10 7.05 -1.43
CA ALA A 202 -2.96 7.47 -2.82
C ALA A 202 -3.79 6.53 -3.71
N LEU A 203 -4.64 7.09 -4.57
CA LEU A 203 -5.28 6.35 -5.65
C LEU A 203 -4.25 6.12 -6.76
N LEU A 204 -4.17 4.90 -7.25
CA LEU A 204 -3.38 4.49 -8.40
C LEU A 204 -4.35 4.23 -9.56
N GLY A 205 -4.31 5.06 -10.59
CA GLY A 205 -5.23 4.95 -11.74
C GLY A 205 -5.94 6.25 -12.03
#